data_b50432c811d88f067e339ac1be3b2e0e
#
_entry.id   b50432c811d88f067e339ac1be3b2e0e
#
_cell.length_a   1.000
_cell.length_b   1.000
_cell.length_c   1.000
_cell.angle_alpha   90.00
_cell.angle_beta   90.00
_cell.angle_gamma   90.00
#
_symmetry.space_group_name_H-M   'P 1'
#
loop_
_entity.id
_entity.type
_entity.pdbx_description
1 polymer ?
#
loop_
_entity_poly.entity_id
_entity_poly.type
_entity_poly.pdbx_seq_one_letter_code
_entity_poly.pdbx_strand_id
1 'polypeptide(L)'
;MKGSIYEQLGYGHPSMFEIPTVLTADEILDKAFKRASKVDWEGPTRLETVREINISKLKSSSDTIVSTMGKYVKAFPSIDRQSPFYAELINVTIGRDKLKKALGAIDWSRGNVARIARDATRQMASARKIDRIDELRRAAYGRISSFVKQVSKELKFLSKARDIMKKYPAINPEQPTVVIAGSPNVGKSQLVAKISTAKPRIAVYPFTTQEISVGTFERKYFRYQVVDTPGLLDRPLEERNSMELRGILALKHLADLVIFVFDPTETCGYPMSEQEHLLKQIREQFSTVPIIEVENKADLTKSKDERLKISASSGYNVSKLVDRIVAALKPQQPL
;
A
#
# COMPACT_ATOMS: atom_id res chain seq x y z
N MET A 1 11.13 -22.44 -2.11
CA MET A 1 10.72 -21.74 -3.34
C MET A 1 9.30 -22.17 -3.68
N LYS A 2 8.30 -21.38 -3.31
CA LYS A 2 6.92 -21.57 -3.76
C LYS A 2 6.47 -20.21 -4.28
N GLY A 3 6.56 -20.02 -5.62
CA GLY A 3 5.90 -18.93 -6.30
C GLY A 3 4.41 -18.94 -5.94
N SER A 4 3.85 -17.79 -5.64
CA SER A 4 2.44 -17.67 -5.27
C SER A 4 1.57 -18.19 -6.41
N ILE A 5 0.58 -19.03 -6.07
CA ILE A 5 -0.44 -19.59 -6.99
C ILE A 5 -1.14 -18.48 -7.82
N TYR A 6 -1.10 -17.24 -7.38
CA TYR A 6 -1.70 -16.08 -8.05
C TYR A 6 -0.93 -15.59 -9.30
N GLU A 7 0.36 -15.92 -9.43
CA GLU A 7 1.14 -15.61 -10.65
C GLU A 7 0.71 -16.44 -11.86
N GLN A 8 0.09 -17.59 -11.66
CA GLN A 8 -0.31 -18.52 -12.73
C GLN A 8 -1.71 -18.25 -13.30
N LEU A 9 -2.56 -17.46 -12.64
CA LEU A 9 -3.98 -17.33 -13.00
C LEU A 9 -4.39 -15.99 -13.64
N GLY A 10 -3.47 -15.05 -13.91
CA GLY A 10 -3.79 -13.82 -14.67
C GLY A 10 -4.80 -12.87 -14.00
N TYR A 11 -5.19 -13.11 -12.76
CA TYR A 11 -6.06 -12.22 -11.99
C TYR A 11 -5.26 -11.11 -11.34
N GLY A 12 -5.79 -9.89 -11.38
CA GLY A 12 -5.14 -8.68 -10.91
C GLY A 12 -4.43 -8.88 -9.57
N HIS A 13 -3.17 -8.40 -9.48
CA HIS A 13 -2.34 -8.58 -8.31
C HIS A 13 -3.06 -8.18 -7.02
N PRO A 14 -2.91 -8.98 -5.95
CA PRO A 14 -3.33 -8.56 -4.63
C PRO A 14 -2.66 -7.21 -4.32
N SER A 15 -3.40 -6.30 -3.71
CA SER A 15 -2.82 -5.05 -3.19
C SER A 15 -1.57 -5.41 -2.38
N MET A 16 -0.52 -4.59 -2.43
CA MET A 16 0.72 -4.78 -1.66
C MET A 16 0.44 -5.12 -0.17
N PHE A 17 -0.71 -4.66 0.34
CA PHE A 17 -1.14 -4.90 1.71
C PHE A 17 -2.47 -5.66 1.73
N GLU A 18 -2.43 -6.91 2.22
CA GLU A 18 -3.62 -7.75 2.43
C GLU A 18 -4.32 -7.37 3.73
N ILE A 19 -4.95 -6.21 3.77
CA ILE A 19 -5.68 -5.73 4.94
C ILE A 19 -7.14 -6.19 4.85
N PRO A 20 -7.66 -6.94 5.85
CA PRO A 20 -9.04 -7.40 5.86
C PRO A 20 -10.01 -6.22 5.97
N THR A 21 -11.27 -6.45 5.62
CA THR A 21 -12.33 -5.46 5.83
C THR A 21 -12.42 -5.09 7.30
N VAL A 22 -12.32 -3.80 7.60
CA VAL A 22 -12.45 -3.27 8.96
C VAL A 22 -13.91 -2.99 9.25
N LEU A 23 -14.47 -3.75 10.19
CA LEU A 23 -15.85 -3.63 10.64
C LEU A 23 -16.01 -2.41 11.56
N THR A 24 -17.20 -1.85 11.61
CA THR A 24 -17.61 -0.85 12.62
C THR A 24 -17.69 -1.48 14.02
N ALA A 25 -17.74 -0.67 15.05
CA ALA A 25 -17.89 -1.14 16.43
C ALA A 25 -19.17 -1.96 16.62
N ASP A 26 -20.27 -1.52 16.02
CA ASP A 26 -21.56 -2.21 16.14
C ASP A 26 -21.53 -3.54 15.40
N GLU A 27 -20.98 -3.61 14.19
CA GLU A 27 -20.81 -4.87 13.44
C GLU A 27 -19.91 -5.88 14.18
N ILE A 28 -18.86 -5.41 14.87
CA ILE A 28 -18.01 -6.29 15.70
C ILE A 28 -18.82 -6.87 16.87
N LEU A 29 -19.60 -6.04 17.55
CA LEU A 29 -20.44 -6.45 18.68
C LEU A 29 -21.54 -7.40 18.22
N ASP A 30 -22.25 -7.08 17.14
CA ASP A 30 -23.32 -7.93 16.59
C ASP A 30 -22.78 -9.32 16.19
N LYS A 31 -21.64 -9.34 15.50
CA LYS A 31 -20.97 -10.59 15.14
C LYS A 31 -20.61 -11.43 16.37
N ALA A 32 -20.08 -10.78 17.40
CA ALA A 32 -19.65 -11.44 18.62
C ALA A 32 -20.84 -11.99 19.42
N PHE A 33 -21.88 -11.20 19.61
CA PHE A 33 -23.07 -11.62 20.37
C PHE A 33 -23.90 -12.65 19.61
N LYS A 34 -24.03 -12.52 18.28
CA LYS A 34 -24.68 -13.53 17.43
C LYS A 34 -23.96 -14.88 17.49
N ARG A 35 -22.64 -14.90 17.59
CA ARG A 35 -21.88 -16.13 17.79
C ARG A 35 -22.10 -16.69 19.19
N ALA A 36 -22.06 -15.84 20.20
CA ALA A 36 -22.28 -16.24 21.60
C ALA A 36 -23.71 -16.78 21.88
N SER A 37 -24.74 -16.26 21.18
CA SER A 37 -26.12 -16.73 21.34
C SER A 37 -26.33 -18.20 20.96
N LYS A 38 -25.47 -18.76 20.10
CA LYS A 38 -25.51 -20.14 19.64
C LYS A 38 -24.88 -21.14 20.63
N VAL A 39 -24.28 -20.63 21.70
CA VAL A 39 -23.66 -21.49 22.73
C VAL A 39 -24.76 -22.12 23.56
N ASP A 40 -24.74 -23.42 23.64
CA ASP A 40 -25.61 -24.25 24.48
C ASP A 40 -24.78 -25.26 25.26
N TRP A 41 -25.25 -25.66 26.43
CA TRP A 41 -24.61 -26.64 27.27
C TRP A 41 -25.61 -27.16 28.31
N GLU A 42 -25.57 -28.45 28.64
CA GLU A 42 -26.41 -29.07 29.64
C GLU A 42 -25.53 -29.74 30.70
N GLY A 43 -25.80 -29.48 31.95
CA GLY A 43 -25.02 -29.94 33.08
C GLY A 43 -25.87 -30.66 34.13
N PRO A 44 -25.24 -31.30 35.14
CA PRO A 44 -25.91 -32.12 36.13
C PRO A 44 -26.85 -31.33 37.06
N THR A 45 -26.61 -30.03 37.23
CA THR A 45 -27.48 -29.15 38.00
C THR A 45 -27.82 -27.86 37.25
N ARG A 46 -29.01 -27.29 37.58
CA ARG A 46 -29.46 -26.02 36.98
C ARG A 46 -28.42 -24.87 37.20
N LEU A 47 -27.78 -24.84 38.36
CA LEU A 47 -26.79 -23.83 38.67
C LEU A 47 -25.54 -24.00 37.77
N GLU A 48 -25.07 -25.23 37.61
CA GLU A 48 -23.90 -25.53 36.76
C GLU A 48 -24.21 -25.23 35.29
N THR A 49 -25.37 -25.65 34.81
CA THR A 49 -25.86 -25.36 33.46
C THR A 49 -25.83 -23.86 33.17
N VAL A 50 -26.46 -23.06 34.03
CA VAL A 50 -26.52 -21.60 33.87
C VAL A 50 -25.12 -21.00 33.94
N ARG A 51 -24.25 -21.45 34.87
CA ARG A 51 -22.87 -20.97 35.02
C ARG A 51 -22.07 -21.21 33.76
N GLU A 52 -22.02 -22.43 33.27
CA GLU A 52 -21.17 -22.81 32.12
C GLU A 52 -21.67 -22.18 30.82
N ILE A 53 -22.99 -22.07 30.61
CA ILE A 53 -23.57 -21.36 29.47
C ILE A 53 -23.13 -19.90 29.49
N ASN A 54 -23.23 -19.20 30.63
CA ASN A 54 -22.89 -17.79 30.73
C ASN A 54 -21.37 -17.53 30.56
N ILE A 55 -20.52 -18.37 31.14
CA ILE A 55 -19.06 -18.33 30.96
C ILE A 55 -18.71 -18.58 29.49
N SER A 56 -19.29 -19.61 28.88
CA SER A 56 -19.00 -19.94 27.47
C SER A 56 -19.49 -18.88 26.50
N LYS A 57 -20.67 -18.27 26.75
CA LYS A 57 -21.17 -17.11 25.98
C LYS A 57 -20.24 -15.89 26.11
N LEU A 58 -19.76 -15.60 27.32
CA LEU A 58 -18.82 -14.50 27.54
C LEU A 58 -17.49 -14.77 26.84
N LYS A 59 -16.91 -15.96 26.96
CA LYS A 59 -15.68 -16.37 26.27
C LYS A 59 -15.86 -16.27 24.76
N SER A 60 -16.89 -16.87 24.18
CA SER A 60 -17.15 -16.85 22.74
C SER A 60 -17.26 -15.43 22.17
N SER A 61 -17.98 -14.54 22.87
CA SER A 61 -18.10 -13.14 22.45
C SER A 61 -16.78 -12.38 22.56
N SER A 62 -16.08 -12.48 23.70
CA SER A 62 -14.82 -11.80 23.92
C SER A 62 -13.73 -12.29 22.96
N ASP A 63 -13.61 -13.59 22.71
CA ASP A 63 -12.63 -14.15 21.77
C ASP A 63 -12.90 -13.69 20.33
N THR A 64 -14.18 -13.57 19.96
CA THR A 64 -14.56 -13.03 18.64
C THR A 64 -14.13 -11.57 18.48
N ILE A 65 -14.34 -10.72 19.50
CA ILE A 65 -13.93 -9.33 19.49
C ILE A 65 -12.39 -9.22 19.46
N VAL A 66 -11.72 -9.91 20.39
CA VAL A 66 -10.25 -9.89 20.54
C VAL A 66 -9.56 -10.39 19.27
N SER A 67 -10.03 -11.48 18.68
CA SER A 67 -9.46 -12.01 17.44
C SER A 67 -9.72 -11.10 16.25
N THR A 68 -10.90 -10.49 16.14
CA THR A 68 -11.24 -9.56 15.05
C THR A 68 -10.38 -8.31 15.12
N MET A 69 -10.29 -7.66 16.27
CA MET A 69 -9.46 -6.47 16.47
C MET A 69 -7.96 -6.79 16.33
N GLY A 70 -7.53 -7.95 16.85
CA GLY A 70 -6.15 -8.42 16.72
C GLY A 70 -5.72 -8.68 15.26
N LYS A 71 -6.65 -9.11 14.40
CA LYS A 71 -6.39 -9.23 12.96
C LYS A 71 -6.08 -7.87 12.33
N TYR A 72 -6.78 -6.82 12.72
CA TYR A 72 -6.51 -5.46 12.20
C TYR A 72 -5.12 -4.99 12.62
N VAL A 73 -4.79 -5.08 13.91
CA VAL A 73 -3.48 -4.65 14.41
C VAL A 73 -2.32 -5.37 13.70
N LYS A 74 -2.50 -6.66 13.37
CA LYS A 74 -1.47 -7.47 12.68
C LYS A 74 -1.43 -7.22 11.17
N ALA A 75 -2.56 -6.94 10.54
CA ALA A 75 -2.64 -6.81 9.07
C ALA A 75 -2.17 -5.44 8.56
N PHE A 76 -2.31 -4.39 9.36
CA PHE A 76 -1.72 -3.11 8.99
C PHE A 76 -0.19 -3.18 9.11
N PRO A 77 0.55 -2.68 8.11
CA PRO A 77 2.00 -2.76 8.12
C PRO A 77 2.62 -1.92 9.23
N SER A 78 3.69 -2.41 9.84
CA SER A 78 4.54 -1.59 10.70
C SER A 78 5.29 -0.59 9.82
N ILE A 79 4.98 0.70 9.93
CA ILE A 79 5.55 1.76 9.10
C ILE A 79 7.08 1.79 9.24
N ASP A 80 7.60 1.52 10.43
CA ASP A 80 9.05 1.54 10.71
C ASP A 80 9.83 0.38 10.03
N ARG A 81 9.10 -0.62 9.51
CA ARG A 81 9.67 -1.76 8.77
C ARG A 81 9.40 -1.68 7.27
N GLN A 82 8.74 -0.63 6.80
CA GLN A 82 8.48 -0.43 5.39
C GLN A 82 9.69 0.21 4.71
N SER A 83 9.80 -0.02 3.40
CA SER A 83 10.74 0.74 2.57
C SER A 83 10.46 2.24 2.68
N PRO A 84 11.46 3.10 2.49
CA PRO A 84 11.29 4.56 2.52
C PRO A 84 10.16 5.03 1.61
N PHE A 85 10.00 4.43 0.44
CA PHE A 85 8.92 4.70 -0.51
C PHE A 85 7.53 4.51 0.11
N TYR A 86 7.23 3.32 0.65
CA TYR A 86 5.92 3.05 1.24
C TYR A 86 5.70 3.77 2.57
N ALA A 87 6.76 3.95 3.35
CA ALA A 87 6.69 4.74 4.59
C ALA A 87 6.27 6.18 4.30
N GLU A 88 6.86 6.82 3.28
CA GLU A 88 6.50 8.17 2.87
C GLU A 88 5.10 8.22 2.24
N LEU A 89 4.74 7.25 1.42
CA LEU A 89 3.41 7.15 0.82
C LEU A 89 2.31 7.08 1.89
N ILE A 90 2.50 6.24 2.93
CA ILE A 90 1.59 6.14 4.08
C ILE A 90 1.56 7.45 4.86
N ASN A 91 2.72 8.06 5.10
CA ASN A 91 2.83 9.31 5.85
C ASN A 91 2.00 10.43 5.20
N VAL A 92 2.13 10.57 3.89
CA VAL A 92 1.47 11.64 3.15
C VAL A 92 -0.03 11.42 2.98
N THR A 93 -0.46 10.19 2.71
CA THR A 93 -1.88 9.89 2.40
C THR A 93 -2.74 9.68 3.63
N ILE A 94 -2.18 9.09 4.67
CA ILE A 94 -2.91 8.62 5.86
C ILE A 94 -2.45 9.37 7.11
N GLY A 95 -1.14 9.66 7.20
CA GLY A 95 -0.48 10.20 8.38
C GLY A 95 0.03 9.10 9.29
N ARG A 96 1.38 9.03 9.41
CA ARG A 96 2.10 8.03 10.21
C ARG A 96 1.61 7.97 11.67
N ASP A 97 1.56 9.12 12.32
CA ASP A 97 1.21 9.20 13.74
C ASP A 97 -0.27 8.88 13.97
N LYS A 98 -1.15 9.32 13.06
CA LYS A 98 -2.59 8.99 13.11
C LYS A 98 -2.82 7.49 13.01
N LEU A 99 -2.10 6.80 12.10
CA LEU A 99 -2.22 5.35 11.93
C LEU A 99 -1.70 4.60 13.17
N LYS A 100 -0.52 4.97 13.70
CA LYS A 100 0.02 4.39 14.92
C LYS A 100 -0.91 4.58 16.12
N LYS A 101 -1.45 5.79 16.29
CA LYS A 101 -2.41 6.11 17.37
C LYS A 101 -3.69 5.28 17.27
N ALA A 102 -4.25 5.15 16.08
CA ALA A 102 -5.48 4.37 15.87
C ALA A 102 -5.24 2.87 16.16
N LEU A 103 -4.16 2.29 15.66
CA LEU A 103 -3.80 0.89 15.93
C LEU A 103 -3.54 0.65 17.41
N GLY A 104 -2.85 1.56 18.10
CA GLY A 104 -2.61 1.50 19.53
C GLY A 104 -3.91 1.57 20.34
N ALA A 105 -4.86 2.42 19.97
CA ALA A 105 -6.16 2.50 20.63
C ALA A 105 -6.97 1.21 20.49
N ILE A 106 -6.94 0.59 19.30
CA ILE A 106 -7.63 -0.69 19.07
C ILE A 106 -6.97 -1.81 19.86
N ASP A 107 -5.65 -1.88 19.92
CA ASP A 107 -4.94 -2.87 20.71
C ASP A 107 -5.18 -2.70 22.22
N TRP A 108 -5.20 -1.48 22.70
CA TRP A 108 -5.60 -1.16 24.07
C TRP A 108 -7.03 -1.60 24.39
N SER A 109 -8.00 -1.30 23.52
CA SER A 109 -9.39 -1.73 23.69
C SER A 109 -9.50 -3.26 23.73
N ARG A 110 -8.81 -3.95 22.81
CA ARG A 110 -8.70 -5.41 22.76
C ARG A 110 -8.17 -6.00 24.07
N GLY A 111 -7.12 -5.40 24.63
CA GLY A 111 -6.53 -5.81 25.92
C GLY A 111 -7.52 -5.66 27.07
N ASN A 112 -8.29 -4.57 27.10
CA ASN A 112 -9.33 -4.35 28.13
C ASN A 112 -10.50 -5.33 28.00
N VAL A 113 -10.96 -5.63 26.79
CA VAL A 113 -11.98 -6.64 26.55
C VAL A 113 -11.54 -8.00 27.09
N ALA A 114 -10.30 -8.44 26.78
CA ALA A 114 -9.75 -9.68 27.28
C ALA A 114 -9.65 -9.73 28.81
N ARG A 115 -9.26 -8.62 29.44
CA ARG A 115 -9.17 -8.51 30.90
C ARG A 115 -10.53 -8.62 31.55
N ILE A 116 -11.53 -7.84 31.09
CA ILE A 116 -12.89 -7.87 31.63
C ILE A 116 -13.49 -9.27 31.52
N ALA A 117 -13.32 -9.94 30.39
CA ALA A 117 -13.82 -11.29 30.18
C ALA A 117 -13.20 -12.28 31.17
N ARG A 118 -11.88 -12.24 31.39
CA ARG A 118 -11.18 -13.10 32.37
C ARG A 118 -11.67 -12.86 33.80
N ASP A 119 -11.77 -11.60 34.20
CA ASP A 119 -12.18 -11.24 35.55
C ASP A 119 -13.64 -11.66 35.84
N ALA A 120 -14.54 -11.38 34.89
CA ALA A 120 -15.94 -11.78 35.02
C ALA A 120 -16.10 -13.32 35.00
N THR A 121 -15.33 -14.04 34.17
CA THR A 121 -15.30 -15.51 34.17
C THR A 121 -14.91 -16.06 35.54
N ARG A 122 -13.86 -15.52 36.18
CA ARG A 122 -13.46 -15.95 37.54
C ARG A 122 -14.55 -15.73 38.56
N GLN A 123 -15.20 -14.54 38.51
CA GLN A 123 -16.29 -14.19 39.43
C GLN A 123 -17.53 -15.10 39.22
N MET A 124 -17.91 -15.39 37.99
CA MET A 124 -19.03 -16.30 37.67
C MET A 124 -18.72 -17.72 38.11
N ALA A 125 -17.50 -18.21 37.97
CA ALA A 125 -17.07 -19.54 38.39
C ALA A 125 -17.26 -19.77 39.93
N SER A 126 -17.04 -18.73 40.72
CA SER A 126 -17.21 -18.78 42.20
C SER A 126 -18.62 -18.43 42.69
N ALA A 127 -19.48 -17.92 41.78
CA ALA A 127 -20.84 -17.52 42.18
C ALA A 127 -21.72 -18.69 42.54
N ARG A 128 -22.47 -18.60 43.66
CA ARG A 128 -23.37 -19.63 44.20
C ARG A 128 -24.85 -19.38 43.90
N LYS A 129 -25.20 -18.25 43.28
CA LYS A 129 -26.57 -17.85 42.93
C LYS A 129 -26.70 -17.55 41.44
N ILE A 130 -27.75 -17.99 40.80
CA ILE A 130 -28.01 -17.77 39.37
C ILE A 130 -28.13 -16.28 39.06
N ASP A 131 -28.88 -15.53 39.86
CA ASP A 131 -29.05 -14.07 39.65
C ASP A 131 -27.71 -13.33 39.64
N ARG A 132 -26.78 -13.77 40.50
CA ARG A 132 -25.42 -13.15 40.54
C ARG A 132 -24.63 -13.49 39.28
N ILE A 133 -24.76 -14.66 38.70
CA ILE A 133 -24.11 -15.03 37.43
C ILE A 133 -24.64 -14.15 36.29
N ASP A 134 -25.97 -13.97 36.21
CA ASP A 134 -26.58 -13.14 35.18
C ASP A 134 -26.22 -11.64 35.33
N GLU A 135 -26.15 -11.14 36.54
CA GLU A 135 -25.72 -9.78 36.84
C GLU A 135 -24.28 -9.55 36.37
N LEU A 136 -23.35 -10.45 36.72
CA LEU A 136 -21.95 -10.39 36.33
C LEU A 136 -21.78 -10.43 34.80
N ARG A 137 -22.55 -11.29 34.11
CA ARG A 137 -22.53 -11.34 32.64
C ARG A 137 -23.01 -10.04 32.01
N ARG A 138 -24.17 -9.50 32.48
CA ARG A 138 -24.71 -8.23 31.96
C ARG A 138 -23.72 -7.10 32.17
N ALA A 139 -23.13 -7.00 33.35
CA ALA A 139 -22.12 -5.99 33.68
C ALA A 139 -20.87 -6.12 32.78
N ALA A 140 -20.40 -7.37 32.54
CA ALA A 140 -19.28 -7.62 31.64
C ALA A 140 -19.61 -7.21 30.20
N TYR A 141 -20.77 -7.57 29.68
CA TYR A 141 -21.20 -7.19 28.32
C TYR A 141 -21.32 -5.67 28.17
N GLY A 142 -21.89 -4.98 29.14
CA GLY A 142 -21.98 -3.51 29.12
C GLY A 142 -20.60 -2.85 29.05
N ARG A 143 -19.65 -3.31 29.88
CA ARG A 143 -18.27 -2.81 29.88
C ARG A 143 -17.52 -3.14 28.59
N ILE A 144 -17.62 -4.38 28.09
CA ILE A 144 -17.02 -4.80 26.82
C ILE A 144 -17.56 -3.93 25.67
N SER A 145 -18.87 -3.77 25.57
CA SER A 145 -19.50 -2.92 24.55
C SER A 145 -19.01 -1.48 24.63
N SER A 146 -18.87 -0.93 25.83
CA SER A 146 -18.32 0.42 26.03
C SER A 146 -16.90 0.56 25.48
N PHE A 147 -15.98 -0.38 25.78
CA PHE A 147 -14.61 -0.35 25.26
C PHE A 147 -14.54 -0.47 23.76
N VAL A 148 -15.36 -1.32 23.14
CA VAL A 148 -15.42 -1.43 21.67
C VAL A 148 -15.98 -0.16 21.04
N LYS A 149 -17.01 0.45 21.63
CA LYS A 149 -17.60 1.69 21.12
C LYS A 149 -16.67 2.91 21.29
N GLN A 150 -15.83 2.94 22.30
CA GLN A 150 -14.83 4.01 22.50
C GLN A 150 -13.86 4.15 21.32
N VAL A 151 -13.56 3.09 20.61
CA VAL A 151 -12.65 3.10 19.46
C VAL A 151 -13.38 3.15 18.10
N SER A 152 -14.65 3.57 18.09
CA SER A 152 -15.45 3.64 16.85
C SER A 152 -14.86 4.60 15.81
N LYS A 153 -14.24 5.70 16.25
CA LYS A 153 -13.58 6.69 15.37
C LYS A 153 -12.34 6.09 14.73
N GLU A 154 -11.56 5.36 15.50
CA GLU A 154 -10.35 4.68 15.05
C GLU A 154 -10.66 3.55 14.08
N LEU A 155 -11.72 2.77 14.32
CA LEU A 155 -12.20 1.73 13.37
C LEU A 155 -12.63 2.36 12.04
N LYS A 156 -13.40 3.45 12.06
CA LYS A 156 -13.77 4.19 10.85
C LYS A 156 -12.56 4.77 10.12
N PHE A 157 -11.57 5.27 10.86
CA PHE A 157 -10.32 5.75 10.30
C PHE A 157 -9.53 4.63 9.62
N LEU A 158 -9.38 3.47 10.28
CA LEU A 158 -8.68 2.31 9.71
C LEU A 158 -9.39 1.76 8.47
N SER A 159 -10.73 1.79 8.42
CA SER A 159 -11.48 1.42 7.21
C SER A 159 -11.10 2.30 6.03
N LYS A 160 -11.07 3.63 6.22
CA LYS A 160 -10.63 4.59 5.18
C LYS A 160 -9.16 4.40 4.80
N ALA A 161 -8.28 4.21 5.80
CA ALA A 161 -6.87 3.97 5.57
C ALA A 161 -6.63 2.71 4.73
N ARG A 162 -7.36 1.62 5.03
CA ARG A 162 -7.36 0.40 4.22
C ARG A 162 -7.74 0.66 2.76
N ASP A 163 -8.80 1.42 2.52
CA ASP A 163 -9.30 1.69 1.16
C ASP A 163 -8.30 2.55 0.36
N ILE A 164 -7.55 3.42 1.02
CA ILE A 164 -6.43 4.16 0.43
C ILE A 164 -5.27 3.20 0.11
N MET A 165 -4.84 2.38 1.07
CA MET A 165 -3.70 1.48 0.92
C MET A 165 -3.93 0.38 -0.12
N LYS A 166 -5.17 -0.05 -0.33
CA LYS A 166 -5.52 -0.98 -1.41
C LYS A 166 -5.25 -0.43 -2.82
N LYS A 167 -5.21 0.86 -2.96
CA LYS A 167 -4.95 1.54 -4.24
C LYS A 167 -3.47 1.79 -4.50
N TYR A 168 -2.59 1.48 -3.54
CA TYR A 168 -1.17 1.68 -3.74
C TYR A 168 -0.63 0.80 -4.85
N PRO A 169 0.29 1.32 -5.66
CA PRO A 169 0.90 0.54 -6.71
C PRO A 169 1.69 -0.63 -6.12
N ALA A 170 1.54 -1.80 -6.71
CA ALA A 170 2.34 -2.97 -6.34
C ALA A 170 3.74 -2.87 -6.97
N ILE A 171 4.59 -2.05 -6.39
CA ILE A 171 6.00 -1.86 -6.77
C ILE A 171 6.85 -2.62 -5.75
N ASN A 172 7.80 -3.41 -6.21
CA ASN A 172 8.76 -4.06 -5.33
C ASN A 172 9.95 -3.12 -5.07
N PRO A 173 10.10 -2.53 -3.88
CA PRO A 173 11.19 -1.58 -3.61
C PRO A 173 12.58 -2.23 -3.52
N GLU A 174 12.67 -3.56 -3.51
CA GLU A 174 13.92 -4.31 -3.55
C GLU A 174 14.44 -4.51 -4.99
N GLN A 175 13.62 -4.24 -6.00
CA GLN A 175 14.01 -4.36 -7.40
C GLN A 175 14.55 -3.03 -7.92
N PRO A 176 15.68 -3.03 -8.67
CA PRO A 176 16.17 -1.83 -9.33
C PRO A 176 15.08 -1.16 -10.17
N THR A 177 14.82 0.09 -9.90
CA THR A 177 13.69 0.82 -10.49
C THR A 177 14.14 2.02 -11.31
N VAL A 178 13.68 2.06 -12.55
CA VAL A 178 13.88 3.15 -13.50
C VAL A 178 12.62 3.99 -13.55
N VAL A 179 12.73 5.29 -13.28
CA VAL A 179 11.61 6.23 -13.41
C VAL A 179 11.78 7.02 -14.70
N ILE A 180 10.69 7.14 -15.48
CA ILE A 180 10.72 7.89 -16.74
C ILE A 180 10.14 9.28 -16.54
N ALA A 181 10.90 10.30 -16.94
CA ALA A 181 10.55 11.72 -16.89
C ALA A 181 10.60 12.36 -18.29
N GLY A 182 10.00 13.52 -18.44
CA GLY A 182 9.97 14.30 -19.69
C GLY A 182 8.60 14.90 -19.94
N SER A 183 8.51 15.88 -20.82
CA SER A 183 7.28 16.60 -21.15
C SER A 183 6.12 15.68 -21.59
N PRO A 184 4.87 16.12 -21.56
CA PRO A 184 3.76 15.32 -22.10
C PRO A 184 4.02 14.96 -23.57
N ASN A 185 3.51 13.84 -24.04
CA ASN A 185 3.53 13.38 -25.43
C ASN A 185 4.93 13.14 -26.06
N VAL A 186 6.01 13.12 -25.27
CA VAL A 186 7.36 12.77 -25.77
C VAL A 186 7.52 11.26 -26.04
N GLY A 187 6.53 10.42 -25.62
CA GLY A 187 6.54 8.98 -25.86
C GLY A 187 6.94 8.12 -24.66
N LYS A 188 6.85 8.65 -23.43
CA LYS A 188 7.20 7.92 -22.18
C LYS A 188 6.48 6.57 -22.05
N SER A 189 5.17 6.55 -22.15
CA SER A 189 4.37 5.33 -21.99
C SER A 189 4.63 4.32 -23.11
N GLN A 190 4.92 4.80 -24.33
CA GLN A 190 5.35 3.92 -25.43
C GLN A 190 6.71 3.29 -25.12
N LEU A 191 7.62 4.05 -24.56
CA LEU A 191 8.94 3.57 -24.16
C LEU A 191 8.83 2.50 -23.07
N VAL A 192 8.01 2.71 -22.03
CA VAL A 192 7.73 1.70 -21.00
C VAL A 192 7.19 0.42 -21.63
N ALA A 193 6.20 0.54 -22.50
CA ALA A 193 5.62 -0.63 -23.18
C ALA A 193 6.67 -1.38 -24.05
N LYS A 194 7.60 -0.65 -24.67
CA LYS A 194 8.63 -1.24 -25.55
C LYS A 194 9.77 -1.89 -24.77
N ILE A 195 10.14 -1.37 -23.60
CA ILE A 195 11.16 -1.94 -22.75
C ILE A 195 10.62 -3.16 -21.99
N SER A 196 9.34 -3.15 -21.63
CA SER A 196 8.73 -4.19 -20.80
C SER A 196 8.60 -5.51 -21.55
N THR A 197 8.93 -6.62 -20.86
CA THR A 197 8.77 -7.99 -21.39
C THR A 197 7.32 -8.48 -21.31
N ALA A 198 6.50 -7.86 -20.46
CA ALA A 198 5.08 -8.11 -20.32
C ALA A 198 4.30 -6.81 -20.40
N LYS A 199 2.98 -6.88 -20.60
CA LYS A 199 2.12 -5.69 -20.61
C LYS A 199 2.28 -4.92 -19.29
N PRO A 200 2.65 -3.62 -19.33
CA PRO A 200 2.78 -2.82 -18.13
C PRO A 200 1.50 -2.80 -17.30
N ARG A 201 1.64 -2.82 -16.00
CA ARG A 201 0.52 -2.76 -15.07
C ARG A 201 0.16 -1.31 -14.80
N ILE A 202 -1.12 -1.04 -14.83
CA ILE A 202 -1.66 0.28 -14.52
C ILE A 202 -2.08 0.27 -13.05
N ALA A 203 -1.68 1.30 -12.32
CA ALA A 203 -2.03 1.47 -10.91
C ALA A 203 -2.35 2.92 -10.60
N VAL A 204 -3.29 3.12 -9.69
CA VAL A 204 -3.58 4.46 -9.15
C VAL A 204 -2.40 4.88 -8.26
N TYR A 205 -1.87 6.06 -8.53
CA TYR A 205 -0.87 6.67 -7.66
C TYR A 205 -1.55 7.78 -6.85
N PRO A 206 -1.53 7.70 -5.53
CA PRO A 206 -2.05 8.77 -4.70
C PRO A 206 -1.36 10.08 -5.09
N PHE A 207 -2.10 11.17 -5.21
CA PHE A 207 -1.62 12.51 -5.60
C PHE A 207 -1.69 12.85 -7.09
N THR A 208 -2.05 11.92 -7.95
CA THR A 208 -2.27 12.22 -9.36
C THR A 208 -3.70 11.89 -9.76
N THR A 209 -4.22 12.62 -10.73
CA THR A 209 -5.47 12.28 -11.41
C THR A 209 -5.26 11.21 -12.47
N GLN A 210 -4.00 10.88 -12.78
CA GLN A 210 -3.61 9.91 -13.78
C GLN A 210 -3.02 8.67 -13.12
N GLU A 211 -3.16 7.54 -13.78
CA GLU A 211 -2.62 6.26 -13.36
C GLU A 211 -1.13 6.17 -13.73
N ILE A 212 -0.34 5.55 -12.88
CA ILE A 212 1.04 5.21 -13.21
C ILE A 212 1.10 3.86 -13.93
N SER A 213 2.09 3.72 -14.79
CA SER A 213 2.34 2.48 -15.53
C SER A 213 3.64 1.84 -15.04
N VAL A 214 3.56 0.59 -14.57
CA VAL A 214 4.71 -0.18 -14.06
C VAL A 214 4.99 -1.34 -15.01
N GLY A 215 6.08 -1.25 -15.74
CA GLY A 215 6.60 -2.30 -16.58
C GLY A 215 7.75 -3.06 -15.89
N THR A 216 8.05 -4.26 -16.36
CA THR A 216 9.19 -5.04 -15.89
C THR A 216 9.95 -5.61 -17.09
N PHE A 217 11.27 -5.69 -16.96
CA PHE A 217 12.12 -6.40 -17.92
C PHE A 217 13.21 -7.19 -17.19
N GLU A 218 13.74 -8.21 -17.87
CA GLU A 218 14.80 -9.06 -17.34
C GLU A 218 16.05 -8.94 -18.23
N ARG A 219 17.21 -8.79 -17.59
CA ARG A 219 18.49 -8.75 -18.28
C ARG A 219 19.58 -9.37 -17.38
N LYS A 220 20.37 -10.30 -17.89
CA LYS A 220 21.47 -10.95 -17.16
C LYS A 220 21.04 -11.52 -15.81
N TYR A 221 19.91 -12.22 -15.77
CA TYR A 221 19.32 -12.85 -14.56
C TYR A 221 18.80 -11.89 -13.50
N PHE A 222 18.74 -10.59 -13.79
CA PHE A 222 18.14 -9.58 -12.91
C PHE A 222 16.83 -9.07 -13.48
N ARG A 223 15.89 -8.80 -12.58
CA ARG A 223 14.61 -8.17 -12.93
C ARG A 223 14.65 -6.71 -12.54
N TYR A 224 14.23 -5.86 -13.47
CA TYR A 224 14.17 -4.42 -13.34
C TYR A 224 12.73 -3.95 -13.46
N GLN A 225 12.41 -2.85 -12.80
CA GLN A 225 11.12 -2.17 -12.93
C GLN A 225 11.30 -0.85 -13.69
N VAL A 226 10.32 -0.51 -14.53
CA VAL A 226 10.26 0.78 -15.24
C VAL A 226 8.93 1.42 -14.91
N VAL A 227 8.96 2.64 -14.38
CA VAL A 227 7.77 3.35 -13.91
C VAL A 227 7.57 4.61 -14.73
N ASP A 228 6.44 4.68 -15.44
CA ASP A 228 5.95 5.91 -16.04
C ASP A 228 4.98 6.59 -15.09
N THR A 229 5.18 7.87 -14.85
CA THR A 229 4.44 8.67 -13.87
C THR A 229 3.80 9.89 -14.54
N PRO A 230 2.78 9.69 -15.39
CA PRO A 230 2.10 10.79 -16.04
C PRO A 230 1.55 11.76 -15.00
N GLY A 231 1.63 13.05 -15.29
CA GLY A 231 1.18 14.08 -14.36
C GLY A 231 2.11 14.35 -13.18
N LEU A 232 3.26 13.65 -12.99
CA LEU A 232 4.20 13.90 -11.89
C LEU A 232 5.56 14.44 -12.34
N LEU A 233 6.14 13.91 -13.40
CA LEU A 233 7.47 14.29 -13.88
C LEU A 233 7.43 14.78 -15.34
N ASP A 234 6.36 15.47 -15.71
CA ASP A 234 6.06 15.89 -17.08
C ASP A 234 5.83 17.40 -17.26
N ARG A 235 5.88 18.17 -16.18
CA ARG A 235 5.75 19.63 -16.18
C ARG A 235 6.56 20.26 -15.05
N PRO A 236 6.85 21.58 -15.10
CA PRO A 236 7.63 22.29 -14.10
C PRO A 236 7.10 22.13 -12.66
N LEU A 237 8.01 22.18 -11.69
CA LEU A 237 7.68 21.98 -10.27
C LEU A 237 6.88 23.15 -9.69
N GLU A 238 7.07 24.35 -10.21
CA GLU A 238 6.33 25.55 -9.81
C GLU A 238 4.83 25.44 -10.09
N GLU A 239 4.46 24.63 -11.06
CA GLU A 239 3.07 24.37 -11.43
C GLU A 239 2.42 23.28 -10.58
N ARG A 240 3.13 22.72 -9.61
CA ARG A 240 2.69 21.59 -8.77
C ARG A 240 2.04 22.05 -7.48
N ASN A 241 0.98 21.38 -7.11
CA ASN A 241 0.42 21.55 -5.77
C ASN A 241 1.24 20.81 -4.70
N SER A 242 1.04 21.14 -3.43
CA SER A 242 1.78 20.55 -2.31
C SER A 242 1.62 19.03 -2.19
N MET A 243 0.52 18.45 -2.68
CA MET A 243 0.31 17.00 -2.66
C MET A 243 1.09 16.29 -3.76
N GLU A 244 1.15 16.87 -4.97
CA GLU A 244 1.96 16.35 -6.07
C GLU A 244 3.46 16.38 -5.74
N LEU A 245 3.94 17.47 -5.12
CA LEU A 245 5.34 17.56 -4.65
C LEU A 245 5.69 16.45 -3.65
N ARG A 246 4.77 16.09 -2.76
CA ARG A 246 4.97 14.96 -1.85
C ARG A 246 4.96 13.62 -2.59
N GLY A 247 4.15 13.48 -3.64
CA GLY A 247 4.19 12.30 -4.52
C GLY A 247 5.54 12.14 -5.21
N ILE A 248 6.13 13.25 -5.69
CA ILE A 248 7.48 13.25 -6.27
C ILE A 248 8.53 12.86 -5.21
N LEU A 249 8.40 13.34 -3.98
CA LEU A 249 9.30 12.95 -2.88
C LEU A 249 9.25 11.45 -2.60
N ALA A 250 8.07 10.83 -2.62
CA ALA A 250 7.97 9.37 -2.48
C ALA A 250 8.66 8.65 -3.65
N LEU A 251 8.48 9.11 -4.90
CA LEU A 251 9.17 8.55 -6.07
C LEU A 251 10.69 8.65 -5.98
N LYS A 252 11.21 9.71 -5.37
CA LYS A 252 12.66 9.86 -5.13
C LYS A 252 13.25 8.71 -4.32
N HIS A 253 12.49 8.16 -3.37
CA HIS A 253 12.90 7.00 -2.58
C HIS A 253 12.80 5.66 -3.34
N LEU A 254 12.17 5.66 -4.51
CA LEU A 254 12.01 4.48 -5.35
C LEU A 254 13.01 4.45 -6.51
N ALA A 255 13.38 5.62 -7.04
CA ALA A 255 14.17 5.72 -8.25
C ALA A 255 15.65 5.40 -8.00
N ASP A 256 16.16 4.36 -8.64
CA ASP A 256 17.59 4.06 -8.71
C ASP A 256 18.22 4.70 -9.97
N LEU A 257 17.39 5.01 -10.97
CA LEU A 257 17.78 5.67 -12.22
C LEU A 257 16.60 6.47 -12.76
N VAL A 258 16.86 7.64 -13.31
CA VAL A 258 15.87 8.41 -14.09
C VAL A 258 16.24 8.37 -15.57
N ILE A 259 15.29 8.13 -16.45
CA ILE A 259 15.42 8.37 -17.88
C ILE A 259 14.65 9.64 -18.21
N PHE A 260 15.34 10.65 -18.71
CA PHE A 260 14.67 11.83 -19.24
C PHE A 260 14.55 11.74 -20.75
N VAL A 261 13.31 11.81 -21.23
CA VAL A 261 12.97 11.64 -22.64
C VAL A 261 12.68 12.98 -23.29
N PHE A 262 13.48 13.33 -24.28
CA PHE A 262 13.30 14.50 -25.15
C PHE A 262 12.56 14.17 -26.43
N ASP A 263 11.84 15.14 -26.95
CA ASP A 263 11.31 15.15 -28.31
C ASP A 263 11.90 16.31 -29.11
N PRO A 264 12.99 16.08 -29.87
CA PRO A 264 13.62 17.13 -30.66
C PRO A 264 12.78 17.59 -31.86
N THR A 265 11.68 16.87 -32.17
CA THR A 265 10.73 17.30 -33.20
C THR A 265 9.76 18.35 -32.75
N GLU A 266 9.67 18.57 -31.41
CA GLU A 266 8.71 19.46 -30.75
C GLU A 266 7.23 19.15 -31.05
N THR A 267 6.98 18.00 -31.70
CA THR A 267 5.58 17.55 -31.98
C THR A 267 4.83 17.16 -30.70
N CYS A 268 5.53 17.08 -29.57
CA CYS A 268 4.90 16.93 -28.24
C CYS A 268 4.17 18.21 -27.78
N GLY A 269 4.39 19.36 -28.46
CA GLY A 269 3.83 20.67 -28.10
C GLY A 269 4.69 21.51 -27.16
N TYR A 270 5.89 21.04 -26.80
CA TYR A 270 6.83 21.73 -25.90
C TYR A 270 8.15 21.97 -26.61
N PRO A 271 8.61 23.23 -26.71
CA PRO A 271 9.90 23.56 -27.32
C PRO A 271 11.06 22.96 -26.50
N MET A 272 12.20 22.72 -27.14
CA MET A 272 13.38 22.14 -26.49
C MET A 272 13.83 22.94 -25.27
N SER A 273 13.70 24.26 -25.28
CA SER A 273 14.03 25.12 -24.13
C SER A 273 13.23 24.81 -22.87
N GLU A 274 11.93 24.49 -23.01
CA GLU A 274 11.07 24.10 -21.91
C GLU A 274 11.39 22.66 -21.43
N GLN A 275 11.71 21.76 -22.37
CA GLN A 275 12.14 20.41 -22.03
C GLN A 275 13.46 20.41 -21.24
N GLU A 276 14.43 21.27 -21.62
CA GLU A 276 15.68 21.45 -20.89
C GLU A 276 15.44 22.08 -19.50
N HIS A 277 14.54 23.05 -19.42
CA HIS A 277 14.16 23.63 -18.12
C HIS A 277 13.60 22.59 -17.18
N LEU A 278 12.71 21.73 -17.66
CA LEU A 278 12.16 20.61 -16.89
C LEU A 278 13.27 19.64 -16.46
N LEU A 279 14.21 19.29 -17.34
CA LEU A 279 15.35 18.45 -16.98
C LEU A 279 16.15 19.04 -15.83
N LYS A 280 16.44 20.36 -15.85
CA LYS A 280 17.17 21.03 -14.78
C LYS A 280 16.48 20.84 -13.43
N GLN A 281 15.17 21.03 -13.37
CA GLN A 281 14.39 20.84 -12.15
C GLN A 281 14.38 19.38 -11.68
N ILE A 282 14.28 18.41 -12.61
CA ILE A 282 14.37 16.99 -12.28
C ILE A 282 15.76 16.66 -11.72
N ARG A 283 16.84 17.21 -12.26
CA ARG A 283 18.20 17.04 -11.71
C ARG A 283 18.33 17.56 -10.29
N GLU A 284 17.74 18.71 -9.98
CA GLU A 284 17.74 19.27 -8.63
C GLU A 284 16.99 18.37 -7.64
N GLN A 285 15.82 17.87 -8.03
CA GLN A 285 15.02 16.97 -7.19
C GLN A 285 15.64 15.60 -6.98
N PHE A 286 16.20 15.02 -8.04
CA PHE A 286 16.83 13.69 -8.03
C PHE A 286 18.37 13.80 -7.98
N SER A 287 18.91 14.73 -7.21
CA SER A 287 20.34 15.06 -7.17
C SER A 287 21.29 13.92 -6.85
N THR A 288 20.79 12.86 -6.20
CA THR A 288 21.57 11.66 -5.85
C THR A 288 21.30 10.48 -6.78
N VAL A 289 20.37 10.62 -7.73
CA VAL A 289 19.98 9.56 -8.66
C VAL A 289 20.58 9.84 -10.03
N PRO A 290 21.25 8.88 -10.68
CA PRO A 290 21.78 9.06 -12.02
C PRO A 290 20.64 9.31 -13.03
N ILE A 291 20.91 10.15 -14.03
CA ILE A 291 19.96 10.49 -15.10
C ILE A 291 20.57 10.11 -16.44
N ILE A 292 19.85 9.34 -17.24
CA ILE A 292 20.16 9.06 -18.64
C ILE A 292 19.23 9.91 -19.51
N GLU A 293 19.81 10.72 -20.37
CA GLU A 293 19.09 11.54 -21.34
C GLU A 293 19.00 10.84 -22.68
N VAL A 294 17.80 10.83 -23.25
CA VAL A 294 17.54 10.21 -24.55
C VAL A 294 16.66 11.11 -25.42
N GLU A 295 16.93 11.13 -26.71
CA GLU A 295 16.05 11.73 -27.71
C GLU A 295 15.18 10.65 -28.36
N ASN A 296 13.87 10.80 -28.20
CA ASN A 296 12.89 9.92 -28.84
C ASN A 296 12.49 10.46 -30.23
N LYS A 297 11.70 9.71 -30.96
CA LYS A 297 11.21 10.01 -32.31
C LYS A 297 12.34 10.14 -33.34
N ALA A 298 13.42 9.39 -33.18
CA ALA A 298 14.55 9.37 -34.13
C ALA A 298 14.17 8.90 -35.55
N ASP A 299 12.97 8.35 -35.70
CA ASP A 299 12.35 8.01 -36.99
C ASP A 299 11.84 9.26 -37.73
N LEU A 300 11.59 10.36 -37.04
CA LEU A 300 11.03 11.59 -37.60
C LEU A 300 12.10 12.68 -37.83
N THR A 301 13.24 12.64 -37.13
CA THR A 301 14.26 13.69 -37.23
C THR A 301 15.69 13.14 -37.05
N LYS A 302 16.65 13.84 -37.65
CA LYS A 302 18.10 13.61 -37.46
C LYS A 302 18.68 14.77 -36.64
N SER A 303 18.49 14.72 -35.31
CA SER A 303 19.16 15.66 -34.41
C SER A 303 20.69 15.49 -34.49
N LYS A 304 21.44 16.59 -34.30
CA LYS A 304 22.92 16.60 -34.21
C LYS A 304 23.44 16.45 -32.78
N ASP A 305 22.55 16.35 -31.79
CA ASP A 305 22.88 16.19 -30.37
C ASP A 305 23.62 14.85 -30.13
N GLU A 306 24.48 14.80 -29.11
CA GLU A 306 25.24 13.60 -28.72
C GLU A 306 24.40 12.60 -27.89
N ARG A 307 23.20 12.97 -27.47
CA ARG A 307 22.27 12.09 -26.71
C ARG A 307 21.96 10.83 -27.47
N LEU A 308 21.67 9.77 -26.75
CA LEU A 308 21.22 8.51 -27.36
C LEU A 308 19.88 8.72 -28.07
N LYS A 309 19.87 8.50 -29.38
CA LYS A 309 18.68 8.60 -30.22
C LYS A 309 17.95 7.28 -30.25
N ILE A 310 16.68 7.30 -29.92
CA ILE A 310 15.79 6.14 -29.89
C ILE A 310 14.50 6.44 -30.66
N SER A 311 13.80 5.38 -31.04
CA SER A 311 12.40 5.48 -31.42
C SER A 311 11.60 4.44 -30.65
N ALA A 312 10.74 4.90 -29.74
CA ALA A 312 9.88 4.05 -28.95
C ALA A 312 8.82 3.34 -29.83
N SER A 313 8.41 3.97 -30.95
CA SER A 313 7.46 3.40 -31.90
C SER A 313 8.07 2.21 -32.68
N SER A 314 9.21 2.44 -33.35
CA SER A 314 9.87 1.39 -34.16
C SER A 314 10.72 0.41 -33.34
N GLY A 315 11.17 0.80 -32.15
CA GLY A 315 12.14 0.06 -31.33
C GLY A 315 13.60 0.36 -31.65
N TYR A 316 13.86 1.34 -32.53
CA TYR A 316 15.22 1.71 -32.88
C TYR A 316 16.02 2.12 -31.63
N ASN A 317 17.21 1.52 -31.46
CA ASN A 317 18.13 1.72 -30.34
C ASN A 317 17.55 1.49 -28.93
N VAL A 318 16.35 0.98 -28.77
CA VAL A 318 15.78 0.67 -27.43
C VAL A 318 16.62 -0.39 -26.70
N SER A 319 17.16 -1.39 -27.41
CA SER A 319 18.08 -2.37 -26.81
C SER A 319 19.35 -1.72 -26.27
N LYS A 320 19.92 -0.74 -27.00
CA LYS A 320 21.10 0.03 -26.51
C LYS A 320 20.78 0.84 -25.27
N LEU A 321 19.55 1.39 -25.18
CA LEU A 321 19.10 2.08 -23.96
C LEU A 321 19.02 1.10 -22.79
N VAL A 322 18.42 -0.08 -22.98
CA VAL A 322 18.35 -1.13 -21.96
C VAL A 322 19.77 -1.53 -21.50
N ASP A 323 20.72 -1.69 -22.39
CA ASP A 323 22.11 -2.00 -22.02
C ASP A 323 22.75 -0.85 -21.19
N ARG A 324 22.46 0.43 -21.50
CA ARG A 324 22.89 1.58 -20.68
C ARG A 324 22.25 1.59 -19.31
N ILE A 325 20.95 1.28 -19.21
CA ILE A 325 20.21 1.14 -17.94
C ILE A 325 20.90 0.10 -17.06
N VAL A 326 21.14 -1.10 -17.61
CA VAL A 326 21.77 -2.21 -16.87
C VAL A 326 23.20 -1.89 -16.45
N ALA A 327 23.93 -1.14 -17.27
CA ALA A 327 25.28 -0.69 -16.92
C ALA A 327 25.30 0.36 -15.79
N ALA A 328 24.28 1.25 -15.74
CA ALA A 328 24.16 2.27 -14.70
C ALA A 328 23.64 1.70 -13.37
N LEU A 329 22.76 0.73 -13.44
CA LEU A 329 22.20 0.03 -12.27
C LEU A 329 23.09 -1.17 -11.94
N LYS A 330 24.01 -1.02 -10.98
CA LYS A 330 24.79 -2.18 -10.49
C LYS A 330 23.86 -3.10 -9.73
N PRO A 331 23.59 -4.34 -10.20
CA PRO A 331 22.71 -5.25 -9.50
C PRO A 331 23.36 -5.68 -8.18
N GLN A 332 22.60 -5.62 -7.09
CA GLN A 332 23.12 -5.96 -5.76
C GLN A 332 23.17 -7.47 -5.51
N GLN A 333 22.34 -8.29 -6.15
CA GLN A 333 22.39 -9.77 -6.10
C GLN A 333 21.66 -10.43 -7.28
N PRO A 334 22.10 -11.60 -7.80
CA PRO A 334 21.34 -12.39 -8.76
C PRO A 334 20.06 -12.98 -8.13
N LEU A 335 19.06 -13.25 -8.96
CA LEU A 335 17.80 -13.92 -8.62
C LEU A 335 18.02 -15.32 -8.04
#